data_d101b3b4736ce0277f4e3621ddbe521b
#
_entry.id   d101b3b4736ce0277f4e3621ddbe521b
#
_cell.length_a   1.000
_cell.length_b   1.000
_cell.length_c   1.000
_cell.angle_alpha   90.00
_cell.angle_beta   90.00
_cell.angle_gamma   90.00
#
_symmetry.space_group_name_H-M   'P 1'
#
loop_
_entity.id
_entity.type
_entity.pdbx_description
1 polymer ?
#
loop_
_entity_poly.entity_id
_entity_poly.type
_entity_poly.pdbx_seq_one_letter_code
_entity_poly.pdbx_strand_id
1 'polypeptide(L)'
;MKIFISQPMRGRRTMEIVEERERIAKLFEGNEIIDSVMTGLPEEVENIKNVKVWCLGEAIKKLADADLAVFPNDVYPHDGCAVEYDTAQRYGIPRCCIDMYPDEVRESTGVCAGSDGK
;
A
#
# COMPACT_ATOMS: atom_id res chain seq x y z
N MET A 1 8.42 15.20 2.74
CA MET A 1 7.88 14.10 3.56
C MET A 1 8.21 12.77 2.92
N LYS A 2 8.20 11.73 3.72
CA LYS A 2 8.38 10.38 3.20
C LYS A 2 7.01 9.75 3.09
N ILE A 3 6.66 9.27 1.92
CA ILE A 3 5.33 8.73 1.62
C ILE A 3 5.42 7.22 1.43
N PHE A 4 4.62 6.49 2.18
CA PHE A 4 4.52 5.03 2.04
C PHE A 4 3.23 4.75 1.25
N ILE A 5 3.34 3.96 0.18
CA ILE A 5 2.16 3.63 -0.63
C ILE A 5 1.83 2.16 -0.42
N SER A 6 0.61 1.89 0.06
CA SER A 6 0.15 0.54 0.30
C SER A 6 -0.74 0.16 -0.89
N GLN A 7 -0.35 -0.86 -1.64
CA GLN A 7 -1.08 -1.26 -2.84
C GLN A 7 -1.57 -2.69 -2.75
N PRO A 8 -2.81 -2.97 -3.20
CA PRO A 8 -3.27 -4.35 -3.27
C PRO A 8 -2.42 -5.11 -4.27
N MET A 9 -1.95 -6.29 -3.92
CA MET A 9 -1.07 -7.04 -4.80
C MET A 9 -1.63 -8.37 -5.26
N ARG A 10 -2.59 -8.94 -4.55
CA ARG A 10 -3.10 -10.26 -4.89
C ARG A 10 -3.74 -10.26 -6.28
N GLY A 11 -3.35 -11.23 -7.11
CA GLY A 11 -3.93 -11.36 -8.43
C GLY A 11 -3.48 -10.32 -9.43
N ARG A 12 -2.44 -9.56 -9.13
CA ARG A 12 -1.98 -8.49 -10.01
C ARG A 12 -0.56 -8.74 -10.48
N ARG A 13 -0.27 -8.33 -11.70
CA ARG A 13 1.08 -8.48 -12.25
C ARG A 13 1.98 -7.38 -11.70
N THR A 14 3.26 -7.67 -11.59
CA THR A 14 4.23 -6.70 -11.08
C THR A 14 4.18 -5.40 -11.89
N MET A 15 4.06 -5.50 -13.22
CA MET A 15 4.03 -4.32 -14.06
C MET A 15 2.84 -3.42 -13.72
N GLU A 16 1.69 -4.01 -13.45
CA GLU A 16 0.50 -3.24 -13.11
C GLU A 16 0.71 -2.47 -11.80
N ILE A 17 1.36 -3.13 -10.85
CA ILE A 17 1.62 -2.53 -9.55
C ILE A 17 2.61 -1.38 -9.70
N VAL A 18 3.66 -1.57 -10.48
CA VAL A 18 4.67 -0.55 -10.68
C VAL A 18 4.09 0.67 -11.39
N GLU A 19 3.29 0.45 -12.44
CA GLU A 19 2.68 1.56 -13.17
C GLU A 19 1.71 2.34 -12.29
N GLU A 20 0.94 1.64 -11.47
CA GLU A 20 0.01 2.29 -10.58
C GLU A 20 0.77 3.10 -9.55
N ARG A 21 1.88 2.55 -9.03
CA ARG A 21 2.70 3.23 -8.06
C ARG A 21 3.26 4.53 -8.63
N GLU A 22 3.69 4.51 -9.89
CA GLU A 22 4.23 5.71 -10.52
C GLU A 22 3.14 6.77 -10.66
N ARG A 23 1.93 6.34 -11.00
CA ARG A 23 0.81 7.27 -11.14
C ARG A 23 0.47 7.90 -9.79
N ILE A 24 0.46 7.10 -8.73
CA ILE A 24 0.17 7.60 -7.40
C ILE A 24 1.29 8.54 -6.94
N ALA A 25 2.53 8.18 -7.24
CA ALA A 25 3.67 8.99 -6.82
C ALA A 25 3.60 10.40 -7.39
N LYS A 26 3.01 10.55 -8.58
CA LYS A 26 2.89 11.88 -9.18
C LYS A 26 1.94 12.77 -8.38
N LEU A 27 0.99 12.19 -7.67
CA LEU A 27 0.07 12.95 -6.86
C LEU A 27 0.79 13.59 -5.66
N PHE A 28 1.93 13.03 -5.31
CA PHE A 28 2.71 13.50 -4.16
C PHE A 28 4.09 13.99 -4.61
N GLU A 29 4.16 14.54 -5.81
CA GLU A 29 5.40 15.00 -6.39
C GLU A 29 6.08 16.01 -5.45
N GLY A 30 7.37 15.95 -5.35
CA GLY A 30 8.10 16.80 -4.43
C GLY A 30 8.43 16.11 -3.10
N ASN A 31 7.89 14.91 -2.90
CA ASN A 31 8.15 14.16 -1.67
C ASN A 31 8.91 12.88 -1.99
N GLU A 32 9.52 12.29 -1.00
CA GLU A 32 10.25 11.05 -1.18
C GLU A 32 9.26 9.90 -1.10
N ILE A 33 9.28 8.99 -2.07
CA ILE A 33 8.39 7.82 -2.04
C ILE A 33 9.20 6.64 -1.52
N ILE A 34 8.73 6.04 -0.43
CA ILE A 34 9.41 4.89 0.15
C ILE A 34 9.19 3.69 -0.75
N ASP A 35 10.27 2.99 -1.14
CA ASP A 35 10.14 1.84 -2.01
C ASP A 35 9.71 0.64 -1.18
N SER A 36 8.43 0.30 -1.25
CA SER A 36 7.87 -0.81 -0.50
C SER A 36 7.53 -1.99 -1.40
N VAL A 37 7.72 -1.89 -2.71
CA VAL A 37 7.42 -2.99 -3.61
C VAL A 37 8.61 -3.93 -3.69
N MET A 38 8.38 -5.21 -3.42
CA MET A 38 9.44 -6.19 -3.48
C MET A 38 9.30 -6.96 -4.77
N THR A 39 10.24 -6.76 -5.69
CA THR A 39 10.18 -7.40 -7.00
C THR A 39 11.03 -8.67 -7.05
N GLY A 40 11.80 -8.95 -6.05
CA GLY A 40 12.57 -10.18 -5.96
C GLY A 40 12.76 -10.54 -4.51
N LEU A 41 12.85 -11.81 -4.21
CA LEU A 41 13.01 -12.25 -2.83
C LEU A 41 14.41 -12.78 -2.60
N PRO A 42 14.98 -12.50 -1.44
CA PRO A 42 16.30 -13.03 -1.12
C PRO A 42 16.23 -14.55 -1.03
N GLU A 43 17.34 -15.23 -1.26
CA GLU A 43 17.38 -16.67 -1.18
C GLU A 43 16.94 -17.19 0.17
N GLU A 44 17.27 -16.52 1.23
CA GLU A 44 16.91 -16.98 2.57
C GLU A 44 15.40 -17.06 2.75
N VAL A 45 14.62 -16.40 1.90
CA VAL A 45 13.18 -16.42 2.04
C VAL A 45 12.61 -17.78 1.63
N GLU A 46 13.35 -18.54 0.84
CA GLU A 46 12.89 -19.85 0.41
C GLU A 46 12.65 -20.79 1.57
N ASN A 47 13.31 -20.57 2.69
CA ASN A 47 13.17 -21.43 3.85
C ASN A 47 12.11 -20.92 4.83
N ILE A 48 11.42 -19.85 4.50
CA ILE A 48 10.43 -19.29 5.40
C ILE A 48 9.06 -19.90 5.12
N LYS A 49 8.40 -20.36 6.16
CA LYS A 49 7.12 -21.04 5.99
C LYS A 49 6.03 -20.17 5.43
N ASN A 50 5.98 -18.91 5.81
CA ASN A 50 4.95 -18.01 5.30
C ASN A 50 5.60 -16.77 4.71
N VAL A 51 5.87 -16.83 3.42
CA VAL A 51 6.55 -15.76 2.72
C VAL A 51 5.72 -14.46 2.73
N LYS A 52 4.39 -14.59 2.66
CA LYS A 52 3.53 -13.40 2.67
C LYS A 52 3.66 -12.64 3.97
N VAL A 53 3.75 -13.34 5.09
CA VAL A 53 3.92 -12.69 6.38
C VAL A 53 5.31 -12.05 6.46
N TRP A 54 6.33 -12.72 5.92
CA TRP A 54 7.67 -12.16 5.90
C TRP A 54 7.69 -10.85 5.09
N CYS A 55 7.05 -10.84 3.92
CA CYS A 55 6.99 -9.65 3.07
C CYS A 55 6.22 -8.53 3.77
N LEU A 56 5.14 -8.87 4.46
CA LEU A 56 4.36 -7.89 5.19
C LEU A 56 5.21 -7.28 6.30
N GLY A 57 6.01 -8.09 6.98
CA GLY A 57 6.90 -7.59 8.02
C GLY A 57 7.91 -6.57 7.47
N GLU A 58 8.44 -6.84 6.27
CA GLU A 58 9.37 -5.91 5.63
C GLU A 58 8.67 -4.60 5.27
N ALA A 59 7.42 -4.68 4.82
CA ALA A 59 6.64 -3.50 4.50
C ALA A 59 6.34 -2.69 5.76
N ILE A 60 6.04 -3.35 6.86
CA ILE A 60 5.75 -2.67 8.13
C ILE A 60 7.00 -1.92 8.61
N LYS A 61 8.18 -2.48 8.41
CA LYS A 61 9.40 -1.76 8.77
C LYS A 61 9.51 -0.46 7.98
N LYS A 62 9.15 -0.50 6.73
CA LYS A 62 9.21 0.70 5.88
C LYS A 62 8.14 1.70 6.26
N LEU A 63 6.97 1.20 6.65
CA LEU A 63 5.88 2.05 7.11
C LEU A 63 6.32 2.85 8.35
N ALA A 64 7.17 2.28 9.17
CA ALA A 64 7.64 2.94 10.38
C ALA A 64 8.39 4.25 10.08
N ASP A 65 8.90 4.40 8.84
CA ASP A 65 9.66 5.59 8.48
C ASP A 65 8.79 6.61 7.72
N ALA A 66 7.52 6.38 7.61
CA ALA A 66 6.65 7.22 6.79
C ALA A 66 6.12 8.44 7.54
N ASP A 67 6.01 9.54 6.83
CA ASP A 67 5.36 10.73 7.36
C ASP A 67 3.88 10.69 6.97
N LEU A 68 3.56 9.95 5.89
CA LEU A 68 2.18 9.80 5.44
C LEU A 68 2.07 8.43 4.76
N ALA A 69 1.02 7.70 5.02
CA ALA A 69 0.76 6.42 4.37
C ALA A 69 -0.47 6.55 3.49
N VAL A 70 -0.36 6.11 2.23
CA VAL A 70 -1.42 6.22 1.23
C VAL A 70 -2.01 4.84 1.00
N PHE A 71 -3.32 4.73 1.07
CA PHE A 71 -4.02 3.45 0.97
C PHE A 71 -5.13 3.51 -0.09
N PRO A 72 -5.56 2.36 -0.58
CA PRO A 72 -6.73 2.34 -1.46
C PRO A 72 -7.98 2.63 -0.61
N ASN A 73 -9.01 3.15 -1.23
CA ASN A 73 -10.23 3.46 -0.51
C ASN A 73 -10.85 2.19 0.08
N ASP A 74 -10.74 1.05 -0.60
CA ASP A 74 -11.31 -0.19 -0.12
C ASP A 74 -10.21 -1.02 0.54
N VAL A 75 -9.70 -0.57 1.65
CA VAL A 75 -8.58 -1.20 2.34
C VAL A 75 -8.85 -2.63 2.79
N TYR A 76 -9.98 -2.88 3.39
CA TYR A 76 -10.18 -4.14 4.12
C TYR A 76 -10.30 -5.43 3.29
N PRO A 77 -10.73 -5.42 2.05
CA PRO A 77 -10.68 -6.64 1.25
C PRO A 77 -9.24 -7.09 0.92
N HIS A 78 -8.26 -6.21 1.14
CA HIS A 78 -6.87 -6.51 0.77
C HIS A 78 -6.05 -6.75 2.04
N ASP A 79 -5.71 -8.01 2.30
CA ASP A 79 -5.10 -8.40 3.56
C ASP A 79 -3.88 -7.58 3.97
N GLY A 80 -2.95 -7.40 3.10
CA GLY A 80 -1.73 -6.64 3.43
C GLY A 80 -2.04 -5.17 3.70
N CYS A 81 -2.90 -4.58 2.87
CA CYS A 81 -3.28 -3.18 3.05
C CYS A 81 -4.01 -3.00 4.36
N ALA A 82 -4.89 -3.94 4.73
CA ALA A 82 -5.66 -3.84 5.95
C ALA A 82 -4.74 -3.87 7.18
N VAL A 83 -3.74 -4.75 7.18
CA VAL A 83 -2.80 -4.83 8.29
C VAL A 83 -1.97 -3.56 8.40
N GLU A 84 -1.52 -3.04 7.26
CA GLU A 84 -0.73 -1.81 7.24
C GLU A 84 -1.58 -0.61 7.69
N TYR A 85 -2.84 -0.58 7.27
CA TYR A 85 -3.76 0.49 7.64
C TYR A 85 -4.02 0.45 9.16
N ASP A 86 -4.30 -0.74 9.70
CA ASP A 86 -4.55 -0.87 11.12
C ASP A 86 -3.30 -0.49 11.93
N THR A 87 -2.11 -0.84 11.43
CA THR A 87 -0.87 -0.50 12.09
C THR A 87 -0.70 1.02 12.11
N ALA A 88 -0.94 1.68 10.98
CA ALA A 88 -0.80 3.12 10.89
C ALA A 88 -1.80 3.80 11.84
N GLN A 89 -3.01 3.27 11.91
CA GLN A 89 -4.03 3.84 12.77
C GLN A 89 -3.66 3.69 14.24
N ARG A 90 -3.21 2.51 14.64
CA ARG A 90 -2.87 2.26 16.03
C ARG A 90 -1.66 3.03 16.51
N TYR A 91 -0.74 3.31 15.63
CA TYR A 91 0.49 3.98 16.00
C TYR A 91 0.58 5.43 15.53
N GLY A 92 -0.55 5.99 15.10
CA GLY A 92 -0.61 7.43 14.85
C GLY A 92 0.07 7.93 13.59
N ILE A 93 0.25 7.06 12.59
CA ILE A 93 0.84 7.50 11.33
C ILE A 93 -0.26 8.12 10.49
N PRO A 94 -0.09 9.34 9.97
CA PRO A 94 -1.11 9.98 9.15
C PRO A 94 -1.44 9.14 7.91
N ARG A 95 -2.73 9.08 7.55
CA ARG A 95 -3.21 8.22 6.47
C ARG A 95 -4.00 9.01 5.46
N CYS A 96 -3.92 8.58 4.20
CA CYS A 96 -4.67 9.19 3.11
C CYS A 96 -5.21 8.04 2.27
N CYS A 97 -6.51 7.99 2.02
CA CYS A 97 -7.10 6.95 1.18
C CYS A 97 -7.46 7.56 -0.16
N ILE A 98 -7.10 6.89 -1.24
CA ILE A 98 -7.34 7.39 -2.58
C ILE A 98 -7.89 6.28 -3.46
N ASP A 99 -8.47 6.67 -4.60
CA ASP A 99 -8.95 5.72 -5.57
C ASP A 99 -7.76 5.27 -6.41
N MET A 100 -7.33 4.03 -6.27
CA MET A 100 -6.18 3.52 -6.98
C MET A 100 -6.54 2.80 -8.27
N TYR A 101 -7.81 2.63 -8.55
CA TYR A 101 -8.24 1.83 -9.68
C TYR A 101 -8.49 2.66 -10.95
N PRO A 102 -8.50 1.98 -12.11
CA PRO A 102 -8.79 2.67 -13.36
C PRO A 102 -10.19 3.31 -13.32
N ASP A 103 -10.43 4.28 -14.16
CA ASP A 103 -11.69 5.00 -14.17
C ASP A 103 -12.92 4.11 -14.31
N GLU A 104 -12.83 3.06 -15.08
CA GLU A 104 -13.98 2.20 -15.25
C GLU A 104 -14.37 1.49 -13.95
N VAL A 105 -13.47 1.40 -12.99
CA VAL A 105 -13.77 0.74 -11.75
C VAL A 105 -14.17 1.77 -10.72
N ARG A 106 -13.73 3.00 -10.90
CA ARG A 106 -13.97 4.06 -9.94
C ARG A 106 -15.44 4.22 -9.58
N GLU A 107 -16.31 4.11 -10.57
CA GLU A 107 -17.71 4.28 -10.30
C GLU A 107 -18.25 3.29 -9.28
N SER A 108 -17.77 2.07 -9.33
CA SER A 108 -18.28 1.08 -8.42
C SER A 108 -17.69 1.20 -7.05
N THR A 109 -16.63 1.97 -6.93
CA THR A 109 -15.99 2.10 -5.65
C THR A 109 -16.30 3.40 -4.99
N GLY A 110 -17.14 4.12 -5.56
CA GLY A 110 -17.44 5.41 -5.06
C GLY A 110 -17.67 5.48 -3.61
N VAL A 111 -17.68 4.47 -2.97
CA VAL A 111 -17.88 4.45 -1.67
C VAL A 111 -16.82 4.68 -0.79
N CYS A 112 -15.83 4.89 -1.17
CA CYS A 112 -14.77 5.01 -0.34
C CYS A 112 -15.00 5.72 0.78
N ALA A 113 -15.65 6.30 0.69
CA ALA A 113 -15.76 7.03 1.73
C ALA A 113 -15.37 6.49 2.88
N GLY A 114 -15.62 5.76 2.92
CA GLY A 114 -15.32 5.46 4.03
C GLY A 114 -14.28 5.89 4.52
N SER A 115 -14.02 6.15 3.97
CA SER A 115 -13.12 6.49 4.42
C SER A 115 -13.19 7.47 5.19
N ASP A 116 -13.57 7.78 5.05
CA ASP A 116 -13.47 8.61 5.64
C ASP A 116 -13.34 8.61 6.69
N GLY A 117 -13.20 8.25 6.51
CA GLY A 117 -13.00 8.25 7.34
C GLY A 117 -13.23 8.44 8.01
N LYS A 118 -13.64 8.44 7.85
CA LYS A 118 -13.88 8.69 8.52
C LYS A 118 -13.79 8.61 9.37
#